data_67119402e0993a9edbd607d69e5d3f1f
#
_entry.id   67119402e0993a9edbd607d69e5d3f1f
#
_cell.length_a   1.000
_cell.length_b   1.000
_cell.length_c   1.000
_cell.angle_alpha   90.00
_cell.angle_beta   90.00
_cell.angle_gamma   90.00
#
_symmetry.space_group_name_H-M   'P 1'
#
loop_
_entity.id
_entity.type
_entity.pdbx_description
1 polymer ?
#
loop_
_entity_poly.entity_id
_entity_poly.type
_entity_poly.pdbx_seq_one_letter_code
_entity_poly.pdbx_strand_id
1 'polypeptide(L)'
;MERIFLCMTVSVLIARLVFAVGWTEHVIEGNYNGVCSVVAVDIDGDSICDVVGAAIYANSITWWQNDGHQPINWTEQVITTGFSGACDVFPSDIDGDGDTDIVGCAWYDNEVAWWSNDGGMPITWTKQKIDSTFTNAHEVFAVDINDDGNIDILGASAGLDEIAWFENDGEYPINWSKHVINSTFGGARSVYGVDINGDSLIDIVGAALQSHDVTVWFNNGDSTWSEYLVDGNFYGAHMVHVCDVDADGDNDILCAAYIVNSIAWWRNDGDTMWTKQVIDDTCYNALGVYAADIDGDNDIDVLGTSDQSDAVYWYSNSNTDPIIWTRYTVASNFGGAWPVHAADLDDDEDIDVLSCATYADDISWFESDLTGVAEEHEVHAEKGYVSSIVQGPLVLPGSKGYTLFDISGREVDMRHVPPGIYFLEIDGHVVQKVVKVQ
;
A
#
# COMPACT_ATOMS: atom_id res chain seq x y z
N MET A 1 -62.71 2.98 -1.43
CA MET A 1 -61.77 2.61 -2.51
C MET A 1 -60.42 3.22 -2.14
N GLU A 2 -59.68 2.51 -1.32
CA GLU A 2 -58.32 2.89 -0.94
C GLU A 2 -57.36 2.42 -2.02
N ARG A 3 -56.57 3.35 -2.56
CA ARG A 3 -55.48 3.03 -3.50
C ARG A 3 -54.24 2.78 -2.69
N ILE A 4 -53.86 1.52 -2.61
CA ILE A 4 -52.56 1.08 -2.08
C ILE A 4 -51.52 1.47 -3.14
N PHE A 5 -50.63 2.42 -2.81
CA PHE A 5 -49.42 2.69 -3.58
C PHE A 5 -48.37 1.64 -3.16
N LEU A 6 -48.13 0.68 -4.04
CA LEU A 6 -47.01 -0.25 -3.92
C LEU A 6 -45.75 0.48 -4.37
N CYS A 7 -44.91 0.87 -3.42
CA CYS A 7 -43.60 1.41 -3.71
C CYS A 7 -42.68 0.22 -4.08
N MET A 8 -42.48 -0.03 -5.38
CA MET A 8 -41.44 -0.94 -5.84
C MET A 8 -40.11 -0.23 -5.72
N THR A 9 -39.31 -0.58 -4.72
CA THR A 9 -37.87 -0.29 -4.70
C THR A 9 -37.23 -1.14 -5.79
N VAL A 10 -36.85 -0.53 -6.89
CA VAL A 10 -36.01 -1.16 -7.92
C VAL A 10 -34.59 -1.06 -7.38
N SER A 11 -34.06 -2.16 -6.84
CA SER A 11 -32.62 -2.31 -6.60
C SER A 11 -31.94 -2.39 -7.95
N VAL A 12 -31.27 -1.32 -8.35
CA VAL A 12 -30.40 -1.32 -9.53
C VAL A 12 -29.13 -2.02 -9.11
N LEU A 13 -28.95 -3.26 -9.52
CA LEU A 13 -27.68 -3.96 -9.45
C LEU A 13 -26.77 -3.28 -10.48
N ILE A 14 -25.91 -2.38 -10.04
CA ILE A 14 -24.82 -1.84 -10.85
C ILE A 14 -23.78 -2.97 -10.91
N ALA A 15 -23.75 -3.70 -12.02
CA ALA A 15 -22.61 -4.56 -12.30
C ALA A 15 -21.42 -3.62 -12.57
N ARG A 16 -20.51 -3.49 -11.59
CA ARG A 16 -19.18 -2.92 -11.83
C ARG A 16 -18.51 -3.80 -12.90
N LEU A 17 -18.02 -3.19 -13.95
CA LEU A 17 -17.09 -3.84 -14.85
C LEU A 17 -15.76 -3.88 -14.07
N VAL A 18 -15.45 -5.02 -13.50
CA VAL A 18 -14.08 -5.33 -13.05
C VAL A 18 -13.25 -5.47 -14.33
N PHE A 19 -12.42 -4.50 -14.60
CA PHE A 19 -11.42 -4.63 -15.66
C PHE A 19 -10.38 -5.63 -15.17
N ALA A 20 -9.99 -6.58 -16.02
CA ALA A 20 -8.87 -7.44 -15.73
C ALA A 20 -7.61 -6.56 -15.86
N VAL A 21 -6.96 -6.25 -14.74
CA VAL A 21 -5.63 -5.64 -14.74
C VAL A 21 -4.67 -6.66 -15.32
N GLY A 22 -3.99 -6.31 -16.39
CA GLY A 22 -2.87 -7.08 -16.93
C GLY A 22 -1.60 -6.66 -16.20
N TRP A 23 -0.71 -7.60 -15.90
CA TRP A 23 0.56 -7.32 -15.25
C TRP A 23 1.70 -7.67 -16.17
N THR A 24 2.65 -6.74 -16.35
CA THR A 24 3.90 -6.98 -17.09
C THR A 24 5.06 -6.90 -16.12
N GLU A 25 5.81 -8.00 -15.97
CA GLU A 25 6.98 -8.04 -15.10
C GLU A 25 8.18 -7.35 -15.73
N HIS A 26 8.82 -6.46 -14.95
CA HIS A 26 10.07 -5.80 -15.27
C HIS A 26 11.08 -6.04 -14.15
N VAL A 27 12.18 -6.68 -14.47
CA VAL A 27 13.26 -6.94 -13.51
C VAL A 27 14.11 -5.68 -13.35
N ILE A 28 14.23 -5.19 -12.12
CA ILE A 28 15.12 -4.09 -11.75
C ILE A 28 16.54 -4.63 -11.52
N GLU A 29 16.65 -5.69 -10.69
CA GLU A 29 17.90 -6.37 -10.36
C GLU A 29 17.66 -7.86 -10.20
N GLY A 30 18.51 -8.70 -10.79
CA GLY A 30 18.39 -10.16 -10.83
C GLY A 30 19.46 -10.92 -10.05
N ASN A 31 20.25 -10.26 -9.19
CA ASN A 31 21.32 -10.90 -8.42
C ASN A 31 21.54 -10.24 -7.03
N TYR A 32 20.52 -9.63 -6.46
CA TYR A 32 20.62 -8.98 -5.16
C TYR A 32 20.38 -10.00 -4.04
N ASN A 33 21.45 -10.73 -3.70
CA ASN A 33 21.40 -11.97 -2.91
C ASN A 33 20.70 -11.83 -1.55
N GLY A 34 19.53 -12.50 -1.46
CA GLY A 34 18.69 -12.50 -0.27
C GLY A 34 18.01 -11.17 -0.01
N VAL A 35 17.56 -10.50 -1.04
CA VAL A 35 16.75 -9.27 -0.89
C VAL A 35 15.50 -9.56 -0.05
N CYS A 36 15.21 -8.69 0.91
CA CYS A 36 14.14 -8.86 1.90
C CYS A 36 13.40 -7.57 2.27
N SER A 37 13.79 -6.44 1.70
CA SER A 37 13.03 -5.17 1.78
C SER A 37 13.20 -4.39 0.50
N VAL A 38 12.12 -3.84 -0.03
CA VAL A 38 12.09 -2.91 -1.16
C VAL A 38 11.03 -1.85 -0.94
N VAL A 39 11.36 -0.60 -1.27
CA VAL A 39 10.46 0.56 -1.16
C VAL A 39 10.67 1.45 -2.36
N ALA A 40 9.58 2.01 -2.90
CA ALA A 40 9.61 3.03 -3.94
C ALA A 40 9.56 4.43 -3.32
N VAL A 41 10.49 5.31 -3.70
CA VAL A 41 10.62 6.66 -3.17
C VAL A 41 11.52 7.50 -4.07
N ASP A 42 11.28 8.80 -4.17
CA ASP A 42 12.19 9.76 -4.80
C ASP A 42 13.40 9.99 -3.85
N ILE A 43 14.57 9.50 -4.25
CA ILE A 43 15.82 9.56 -3.46
C ILE A 43 16.64 10.81 -3.81
N ASP A 44 16.66 11.19 -5.08
CA ASP A 44 17.54 12.25 -5.57
C ASP A 44 16.83 13.60 -5.81
N GLY A 45 15.53 13.67 -5.48
CA GLY A 45 14.75 14.90 -5.52
C GLY A 45 14.32 15.31 -6.93
N ASP A 46 14.31 14.39 -7.89
CA ASP A 46 13.92 14.67 -9.27
C ASP A 46 12.41 14.46 -9.53
N SER A 47 11.67 14.06 -8.52
CA SER A 47 10.23 13.75 -8.50
C SER A 47 9.83 12.47 -9.23
N ILE A 48 10.79 11.60 -9.55
CA ILE A 48 10.56 10.28 -10.13
C ILE A 48 10.79 9.23 -9.04
N CYS A 49 9.96 8.20 -8.98
CA CYS A 49 10.12 7.14 -8.01
C CYS A 49 11.34 6.27 -8.35
N ASP A 50 12.31 6.24 -7.44
CA ASP A 50 13.41 5.28 -7.39
C ASP A 50 13.03 4.06 -6.56
N VAL A 51 13.90 3.06 -6.51
CA VAL A 51 13.73 1.88 -5.65
C VAL A 51 14.92 1.73 -4.72
N VAL A 52 14.68 1.58 -3.42
CA VAL A 52 15.70 1.23 -2.42
C VAL A 52 15.41 -0.15 -1.86
N GLY A 53 16.46 -0.94 -1.60
CA GLY A 53 16.32 -2.28 -1.06
C GLY A 53 17.42 -2.67 -0.08
N ALA A 54 17.08 -3.63 0.80
CA ALA A 54 18.02 -4.29 1.71
C ALA A 54 18.13 -5.77 1.39
N ALA A 55 19.36 -6.32 1.52
CA ALA A 55 19.62 -7.73 1.25
C ALA A 55 20.40 -8.41 2.35
N ILE A 56 19.79 -9.42 2.98
CA ILE A 56 20.29 -10.09 4.18
C ILE A 56 21.59 -10.86 3.93
N TYR A 57 21.77 -11.44 2.73
CA TYR A 57 22.99 -12.21 2.40
C TYR A 57 24.02 -11.37 1.63
N ALA A 58 23.59 -10.36 0.86
CA ALA A 58 24.50 -9.37 0.30
C ALA A 58 25.09 -8.45 1.37
N ASN A 59 24.44 -8.33 2.55
CA ASN A 59 24.84 -7.45 3.64
C ASN A 59 24.97 -5.99 3.19
N SER A 60 24.02 -5.52 2.39
CA SER A 60 24.06 -4.19 1.77
C SER A 60 22.68 -3.55 1.72
N ILE A 61 22.70 -2.23 1.63
CA ILE A 61 21.56 -1.41 1.21
C ILE A 61 21.98 -0.74 -0.09
N THR A 62 21.10 -0.83 -1.08
CA THR A 62 21.32 -0.34 -2.44
C THR A 62 20.08 0.37 -2.93
N TRP A 63 20.21 1.40 -3.74
CA TRP A 63 19.11 2.00 -4.45
C TRP A 63 19.34 1.97 -5.96
N TRP A 64 18.26 1.95 -6.71
CA TRP A 64 18.25 1.93 -8.16
C TRP A 64 17.54 3.18 -8.64
N GLN A 65 18.35 4.08 -9.23
CA GLN A 65 17.87 5.32 -9.79
C GLN A 65 17.07 5.05 -11.06
N ASN A 66 15.86 5.59 -11.10
CA ASN A 66 14.99 5.61 -12.26
C ASN A 66 15.38 6.80 -13.17
N ASP A 67 15.62 6.57 -14.45
CA ASP A 67 16.03 7.64 -15.39
C ASP A 67 14.85 8.42 -16.01
N GLY A 68 13.61 8.11 -15.62
CA GLY A 68 12.38 8.75 -16.10
C GLY A 68 12.07 8.53 -17.59
N HIS A 69 12.65 7.50 -18.20
CA HIS A 69 12.45 7.18 -19.61
C HIS A 69 11.67 5.89 -19.78
N GLN A 70 10.97 5.75 -20.88
CA GLN A 70 10.31 4.50 -21.25
C GLN A 70 11.03 3.82 -22.42
N PRO A 71 11.53 2.56 -22.28
CA PRO A 71 11.56 1.77 -21.03
C PRO A 71 12.54 2.37 -20.00
N ILE A 72 12.25 2.17 -18.71
CA ILE A 72 13.08 2.64 -17.59
C ILE A 72 14.47 1.98 -17.65
N ASN A 73 15.54 2.79 -17.49
CA ASN A 73 16.88 2.26 -17.27
C ASN A 73 17.27 2.52 -15.81
N TRP A 74 17.31 1.46 -15.05
CA TRP A 74 17.71 1.49 -13.64
C TRP A 74 19.23 1.60 -13.51
N THR A 75 19.70 2.52 -12.66
CA THR A 75 21.14 2.68 -12.36
C THR A 75 21.39 2.32 -10.90
N GLU A 76 22.11 1.24 -10.67
CA GLU A 76 22.47 0.78 -9.32
C GLU A 76 23.42 1.76 -8.62
N GLN A 77 23.09 2.11 -7.38
CA GLN A 77 23.85 2.98 -6.47
C GLN A 77 23.92 2.35 -5.09
N VAL A 78 25.12 1.99 -4.63
CA VAL A 78 25.31 1.35 -3.35
C VAL A 78 25.33 2.39 -2.22
N ILE A 79 24.40 2.30 -1.27
CA ILE A 79 24.37 3.14 -0.06
C ILE A 79 25.39 2.64 0.94
N THR A 80 25.39 1.34 1.21
CA THR A 80 26.35 0.73 2.16
C THR A 80 26.61 -0.75 1.85
N THR A 81 27.80 -1.20 2.22
CA THR A 81 28.17 -2.63 2.25
C THR A 81 28.69 -2.99 3.64
N GLY A 82 28.58 -4.27 4.01
CA GLY A 82 29.05 -4.75 5.31
C GLY A 82 28.10 -4.45 6.48
N PHE A 83 26.82 -4.16 6.17
CA PHE A 83 25.73 -4.10 7.13
C PHE A 83 25.11 -5.49 7.25
N SER A 84 25.71 -6.31 8.12
CA SER A 84 25.51 -7.75 8.09
C SER A 84 24.10 -8.17 8.49
N GLY A 85 23.40 -8.78 7.51
CA GLY A 85 22.01 -9.13 7.68
C GLY A 85 21.07 -7.95 7.51
N ALA A 86 21.39 -6.99 6.62
CA ALA A 86 20.47 -5.91 6.27
C ALA A 86 19.09 -6.50 5.89
N CYS A 87 18.05 -6.16 6.64
CA CYS A 87 16.75 -6.83 6.48
C CYS A 87 15.58 -5.88 6.28
N ASP A 88 15.73 -4.61 6.65
CA ASP A 88 14.70 -3.62 6.36
C ASP A 88 15.29 -2.24 6.14
N VAL A 89 14.56 -1.41 5.35
CA VAL A 89 14.86 -0.01 5.07
C VAL A 89 13.58 0.82 5.05
N PHE A 90 13.69 2.04 5.56
CA PHE A 90 12.61 3.02 5.51
C PHE A 90 13.19 4.39 5.11
N PRO A 91 12.67 5.03 4.05
CA PRO A 91 13.08 6.36 3.62
C PRO A 91 12.39 7.46 4.43
N SER A 92 13.13 8.47 4.86
CA SER A 92 12.58 9.67 5.51
C SER A 92 13.64 10.76 5.61
N ASP A 93 13.26 12.03 5.67
CA ASP A 93 14.15 13.16 6.00
C ASP A 93 14.36 13.16 7.52
N ILE A 94 15.46 12.51 7.97
CA ILE A 94 15.74 12.25 9.39
C ILE A 94 16.34 13.45 10.10
N ASP A 95 17.19 14.24 9.40
CA ASP A 95 17.86 15.40 9.98
C ASP A 95 17.22 16.75 9.59
N GLY A 96 16.13 16.72 8.85
CA GLY A 96 15.33 17.90 8.53
C GLY A 96 15.97 18.81 7.49
N ASP A 97 16.89 18.30 6.67
CA ASP A 97 17.59 19.10 5.65
C ASP A 97 16.87 19.15 4.30
N GLY A 98 15.83 18.33 4.12
CA GLY A 98 14.96 18.27 2.96
C GLY A 98 15.34 17.20 1.93
N ASP A 99 16.41 16.46 2.17
CA ASP A 99 16.85 15.34 1.33
C ASP A 99 16.35 14.01 1.92
N THR A 100 16.02 13.03 1.07
CA THR A 100 15.55 11.73 1.54
C THR A 100 16.71 10.89 2.08
N ASP A 101 16.72 10.65 3.38
CA ASP A 101 17.64 9.74 4.07
C ASP A 101 17.09 8.32 4.10
N ILE A 102 17.96 7.37 4.51
CA ILE A 102 17.56 5.97 4.68
C ILE A 102 17.85 5.52 6.11
N VAL A 103 16.83 5.08 6.84
CA VAL A 103 17.01 4.28 8.05
C VAL A 103 16.95 2.81 7.70
N GLY A 104 17.73 1.97 8.41
CA GLY A 104 17.73 0.53 8.18
C GLY A 104 18.12 -0.27 9.41
N CYS A 105 17.76 -1.55 9.39
CA CYS A 105 18.13 -2.48 10.45
C CYS A 105 18.87 -3.71 9.91
N ALA A 106 19.64 -4.35 10.78
CA ALA A 106 20.45 -5.50 10.43
C ALA A 106 20.31 -6.64 11.45
N TRP A 107 19.85 -7.77 10.97
CA TRP A 107 19.58 -8.97 11.77
C TRP A 107 20.85 -9.55 12.43
N TYR A 108 21.98 -9.65 11.70
CA TYR A 108 23.20 -10.27 12.24
C TYR A 108 24.09 -9.28 12.96
N ASP A 109 24.13 -8.02 12.53
CA ASP A 109 24.86 -6.96 13.25
C ASP A 109 24.13 -6.48 14.50
N ASN A 110 22.82 -6.82 14.66
CA ASN A 110 21.99 -6.37 15.77
C ASN A 110 21.94 -4.83 15.86
N GLU A 111 21.92 -4.18 14.70
CA GLU A 111 22.08 -2.74 14.58
C GLU A 111 20.87 -2.08 13.92
N VAL A 112 20.50 -0.91 14.45
CA VAL A 112 19.68 0.08 13.76
C VAL A 112 20.59 1.26 13.43
N ALA A 113 20.57 1.72 12.19
CA ALA A 113 21.39 2.83 11.72
C ALA A 113 20.64 3.62 10.65
N TRP A 114 21.10 4.84 10.37
CA TRP A 114 20.61 5.62 9.26
C TRP A 114 21.76 6.18 8.44
N TRP A 115 21.48 6.53 7.20
CA TRP A 115 22.43 7.10 6.25
C TRP A 115 21.89 8.43 5.78
N SER A 116 22.59 9.51 6.18
CA SER A 116 22.28 10.86 5.71
C SER A 116 22.67 11.00 4.25
N ASN A 117 21.72 11.50 3.46
CA ASN A 117 21.88 11.96 2.08
C ASN A 117 22.45 13.39 2.13
N ASP A 118 23.49 13.70 1.34
CA ASP A 118 24.08 15.05 1.31
C ASP A 118 23.47 15.97 0.24
N GLY A 119 22.39 15.54 -0.43
CA GLY A 119 21.72 16.27 -1.52
C GLY A 119 22.62 16.51 -2.74
N GLY A 120 23.78 15.87 -2.79
CA GLY A 120 24.76 16.05 -3.86
C GLY A 120 24.49 15.19 -5.10
N MET A 121 25.08 15.55 -6.23
CA MET A 121 25.05 14.74 -7.46
C MET A 121 26.48 14.43 -7.89
N PRO A 122 27.02 13.22 -7.65
CA PRO A 122 26.39 12.05 -7.02
C PRO A 122 26.16 12.23 -5.52
N ILE A 123 25.15 11.54 -4.98
CA ILE A 123 24.84 11.52 -3.55
C ILE A 123 25.96 10.85 -2.77
N THR A 124 26.33 11.46 -1.62
CA THR A 124 27.28 10.88 -0.66
C THR A 124 26.57 10.50 0.62
N TRP A 125 26.57 9.24 0.94
CA TRP A 125 25.91 8.70 2.13
C TRP A 125 26.82 8.69 3.36
N THR A 126 26.32 9.19 4.48
CA THR A 126 27.04 9.18 5.76
C THR A 126 26.29 8.34 6.78
N LYS A 127 26.87 7.15 7.11
CA LYS A 127 26.28 6.25 8.11
C LYS A 127 26.39 6.82 9.52
N GLN A 128 25.29 6.80 10.27
CA GLN A 128 25.22 7.08 11.70
C GLN A 128 24.49 5.96 12.43
N LYS A 129 25.02 5.56 13.60
CA LYS A 129 24.40 4.50 14.41
C LYS A 129 23.32 5.07 15.30
N ILE A 130 22.21 4.33 15.38
CA ILE A 130 21.14 4.57 16.34
C ILE A 130 21.32 3.64 17.55
N ASP A 131 21.32 2.31 17.33
CA ASP A 131 21.56 1.29 18.37
C ASP A 131 22.36 0.12 17.76
N SER A 132 23.34 -0.42 18.50
CA SER A 132 24.14 -1.59 18.11
C SER A 132 23.93 -2.81 19.01
N THR A 133 22.83 -2.80 19.77
CA THR A 133 22.46 -3.86 20.73
C THR A 133 21.02 -4.38 20.50
N PHE A 134 20.38 -3.94 19.43
CA PHE A 134 19.01 -4.28 19.09
C PHE A 134 18.97 -5.66 18.39
N THR A 135 19.08 -6.71 19.19
CA THR A 135 19.36 -8.09 18.73
C THR A 135 18.30 -8.61 17.76
N ASN A 136 18.76 -9.10 16.59
CA ASN A 136 17.88 -9.52 15.50
C ASN A 136 16.84 -8.43 15.16
N ALA A 137 17.30 -7.21 14.96
CA ALA A 137 16.47 -6.12 14.44
C ALA A 137 15.81 -6.57 13.14
N HIS A 138 14.49 -6.39 13.02
CA HIS A 138 13.71 -6.95 11.92
C HIS A 138 13.05 -5.90 11.05
N GLU A 139 12.46 -4.88 11.66
CA GLU A 139 11.78 -3.80 10.95
C GLU A 139 12.03 -2.48 11.65
N VAL A 140 12.06 -1.41 10.87
CA VAL A 140 12.14 -0.02 11.31
C VAL A 140 11.07 0.82 10.62
N PHE A 141 10.61 1.86 11.33
CA PHE A 141 9.63 2.81 10.82
C PHE A 141 9.99 4.21 11.33
N ALA A 142 9.88 5.24 10.49
CA ALA A 142 10.25 6.61 10.85
C ALA A 142 9.01 7.49 10.96
N VAL A 143 8.83 8.16 12.10
CA VAL A 143 7.71 9.07 12.38
C VAL A 143 8.03 9.95 13.59
N ASP A 144 7.53 11.18 13.64
CA ASP A 144 7.58 12.05 14.82
C ASP A 144 6.59 11.52 15.88
N ILE A 145 7.09 10.77 16.88
CA ILE A 145 6.26 10.09 17.88
C ILE A 145 5.79 11.03 18.99
N ASN A 146 6.60 12.03 19.30
CA ASN A 146 6.40 12.90 20.46
C ASN A 146 5.90 14.31 20.09
N ASP A 147 5.63 14.55 18.78
CA ASP A 147 5.16 15.84 18.21
C ASP A 147 6.12 17.01 18.50
N ASP A 148 7.46 16.74 18.48
CA ASP A 148 8.48 17.75 18.68
C ASP A 148 9.06 18.31 17.36
N GLY A 149 8.65 17.75 16.22
CA GLY A 149 9.02 18.15 14.88
C GLY A 149 10.27 17.42 14.36
N ASN A 150 10.86 16.51 15.13
CA ASN A 150 11.98 15.68 14.70
C ASN A 150 11.48 14.26 14.38
N ILE A 151 12.03 13.64 13.38
CA ILE A 151 11.64 12.28 13.01
C ILE A 151 12.36 11.29 13.94
N ASP A 152 11.56 10.51 14.68
CA ASP A 152 12.00 9.40 15.54
C ASP A 152 11.98 8.08 14.77
N ILE A 153 12.59 7.03 15.33
CA ILE A 153 12.63 5.71 14.73
C ILE A 153 11.93 4.70 15.64
N LEU A 154 10.94 3.99 15.13
CA LEU A 154 10.41 2.77 15.72
C LEU A 154 11.24 1.57 15.29
N GLY A 155 11.30 0.55 16.12
CA GLY A 155 11.97 -0.70 15.80
C GLY A 155 11.32 -1.92 16.43
N ALA A 156 11.30 -3.02 15.67
CA ALA A 156 10.93 -4.35 16.13
C ALA A 156 12.15 -5.25 16.21
N SER A 157 12.39 -5.86 17.39
CA SER A 157 13.50 -6.78 17.65
C SER A 157 13.00 -8.18 17.99
N ALA A 158 13.20 -9.12 17.08
CA ALA A 158 12.80 -10.50 17.27
C ALA A 158 13.63 -11.23 18.33
N GLY A 159 14.89 -10.82 18.53
CA GLY A 159 15.79 -11.46 19.49
C GLY A 159 15.67 -10.93 20.92
N LEU A 160 15.15 -9.72 21.08
CA LEU A 160 14.85 -9.14 22.39
C LEU A 160 13.39 -9.30 22.79
N ASP A 161 12.51 -9.80 21.87
CA ASP A 161 11.07 -9.79 22.05
C ASP A 161 10.55 -8.35 22.34
N GLU A 162 11.09 -7.35 21.62
CA GLU A 162 10.97 -5.95 22.01
C GLU A 162 10.43 -5.07 20.88
N ILE A 163 9.51 -4.17 21.25
CA ILE A 163 9.20 -2.96 20.49
C ILE A 163 9.79 -1.79 21.25
N ALA A 164 10.53 -0.94 20.53
CA ALA A 164 11.12 0.28 21.09
C ALA A 164 11.04 1.42 20.09
N TRP A 165 11.16 2.65 20.60
CA TRP A 165 11.40 3.81 19.78
C TRP A 165 12.68 4.50 20.21
N PHE A 166 13.33 5.16 19.26
CA PHE A 166 14.56 5.88 19.43
C PHE A 166 14.27 7.36 19.18
N GLU A 167 14.27 8.15 20.25
CA GLU A 167 14.00 9.58 20.22
C GLU A 167 15.17 10.34 19.59
N ASN A 168 14.85 11.17 18.60
CA ASN A 168 15.76 12.10 17.96
C ASN A 168 15.75 13.41 18.76
N ASP A 169 16.90 13.86 19.32
CA ASP A 169 16.98 15.07 20.14
C ASP A 169 16.99 16.39 19.34
N GLY A 170 16.89 16.31 18.00
CA GLY A 170 16.88 17.47 17.09
C GLY A 170 18.21 18.26 17.05
N GLU A 171 19.29 17.76 17.64
CA GLU A 171 20.60 18.39 17.62
C GLU A 171 21.50 17.77 16.54
N TYR A 172 22.52 18.48 16.08
CA TYR A 172 23.50 17.92 15.16
C TYR A 172 24.90 17.83 15.79
N PRO A 173 25.53 16.66 15.87
CA PRO A 173 25.02 15.35 15.47
C PRO A 173 23.86 14.87 16.36
N ILE A 174 22.92 14.14 15.77
CA ILE A 174 21.73 13.61 16.48
C ILE A 174 22.19 12.63 17.58
N ASN A 175 21.64 12.80 18.81
CA ASN A 175 21.79 11.84 19.88
C ASN A 175 20.48 11.10 20.08
N TRP A 176 20.53 9.79 19.96
CA TRP A 176 19.38 8.92 20.07
C TRP A 176 19.16 8.42 21.48
N SER A 177 17.91 8.51 21.97
CA SER A 177 17.51 7.97 23.27
C SER A 177 16.53 6.82 23.08
N LYS A 178 16.90 5.61 23.54
CA LYS A 178 16.03 4.43 23.41
C LYS A 178 14.98 4.40 24.50
N HIS A 179 13.72 4.21 24.10
CA HIS A 179 12.55 4.02 24.95
C HIS A 179 11.88 2.67 24.61
N VAL A 180 11.87 1.76 25.60
CA VAL A 180 11.24 0.45 25.42
C VAL A 180 9.75 0.56 25.66
N ILE A 181 8.94 0.15 24.69
CA ILE A 181 7.49 0.14 24.75
C ILE A 181 6.99 -1.19 25.30
N ASN A 182 7.47 -2.29 24.76
CA ASN A 182 7.19 -3.65 25.25
C ASN A 182 8.45 -4.51 25.11
N SER A 183 8.80 -5.31 26.13
CA SER A 183 9.96 -6.23 26.16
C SER A 183 9.56 -7.69 26.33
N THR A 184 8.32 -8.03 26.00
CA THR A 184 7.74 -9.39 26.09
C THR A 184 6.91 -9.75 24.85
N PHE A 185 7.09 -9.00 23.75
CA PHE A 185 6.36 -9.18 22.49
C PHE A 185 7.06 -10.25 21.65
N GLY A 186 6.79 -11.51 21.95
CA GLY A 186 7.56 -12.67 21.52
C GLY A 186 7.82 -12.78 20.02
N GLY A 187 9.08 -12.59 19.62
CA GLY A 187 9.47 -12.59 18.21
C GLY A 187 8.88 -11.42 17.44
N ALA A 188 9.01 -10.20 17.96
CA ALA A 188 8.55 -8.97 17.30
C ALA A 188 9.06 -8.91 15.85
N ARG A 189 8.14 -8.67 14.90
CA ARG A 189 8.43 -8.71 13.46
C ARG A 189 8.17 -7.40 12.78
N SER A 190 7.04 -6.76 13.08
CA SER A 190 6.58 -5.58 12.39
C SER A 190 6.12 -4.52 13.38
N VAL A 191 6.31 -3.26 13.00
CA VAL A 191 5.92 -2.09 13.76
C VAL A 191 5.47 -0.97 12.82
N TYR A 192 4.37 -0.31 13.15
CA TYR A 192 3.80 0.79 12.37
C TYR A 192 3.38 1.93 13.31
N GLY A 193 3.73 3.17 12.97
CA GLY A 193 3.39 4.35 13.76
C GLY A 193 2.28 5.16 13.09
N VAL A 194 1.15 5.38 13.77
CA VAL A 194 0.00 6.09 13.22
C VAL A 194 -0.93 6.56 14.34
N ASP A 195 -1.62 7.70 14.17
CA ASP A 195 -2.78 8.03 15.00
C ASP A 195 -3.93 7.10 14.62
N ILE A 196 -4.15 6.04 15.43
CA ILE A 196 -5.17 5.02 15.13
C ILE A 196 -6.49 5.27 15.84
N ASN A 197 -6.51 6.17 16.83
CA ASN A 197 -7.68 6.48 17.63
C ASN A 197 -8.24 7.88 17.39
N GLY A 198 -7.59 8.70 16.54
CA GLY A 198 -8.03 10.05 16.17
C GLY A 198 -7.76 11.12 17.23
N ASP A 199 -6.83 10.88 18.19
CA ASP A 199 -6.50 11.83 19.25
C ASP A 199 -5.32 12.75 18.90
N SER A 200 -4.75 12.61 17.72
CA SER A 200 -3.60 13.33 17.17
C SER A 200 -2.25 12.95 17.78
N LEU A 201 -2.17 11.89 18.56
CA LEU A 201 -0.92 11.32 19.02
C LEU A 201 -0.57 10.10 18.16
N ILE A 202 0.70 9.89 17.90
CA ILE A 202 1.13 8.70 17.16
C ILE A 202 1.09 7.49 18.09
N ASP A 203 0.20 6.55 17.79
CA ASP A 203 0.10 5.24 18.39
C ASP A 203 0.98 4.23 17.65
N ILE A 204 1.14 3.04 18.20
CA ILE A 204 1.98 2.01 17.61
C ILE A 204 1.18 0.73 17.42
N VAL A 205 1.27 0.15 16.22
CA VAL A 205 0.71 -1.17 15.90
C VAL A 205 1.86 -2.14 15.67
N GLY A 206 1.76 -3.36 16.18
CA GLY A 206 2.80 -4.36 15.99
C GLY A 206 2.28 -5.77 15.75
N ALA A 207 3.12 -6.58 15.07
CA ALA A 207 2.92 -8.02 14.89
C ALA A 207 4.07 -8.83 15.46
N ALA A 208 3.74 -9.96 16.10
CA ALA A 208 4.71 -10.86 16.71
C ALA A 208 4.54 -12.31 16.25
N LEU A 209 5.62 -12.87 15.69
CA LEU A 209 5.62 -14.19 15.09
C LEU A 209 5.45 -15.32 16.12
N GLN A 210 6.07 -15.22 17.30
CA GLN A 210 6.11 -16.28 18.29
C GLN A 210 5.00 -16.19 19.32
N SER A 211 4.64 -14.99 19.78
CA SER A 211 3.47 -14.78 20.64
C SER A 211 2.16 -14.82 19.85
N HIS A 212 2.22 -14.66 18.50
CA HIS A 212 1.06 -14.70 17.61
C HIS A 212 0.10 -13.52 17.79
N ASP A 213 0.63 -12.41 18.28
CA ASP A 213 -0.13 -11.24 18.66
C ASP A 213 -0.16 -10.18 17.54
N VAL A 214 -1.31 -9.54 17.41
CA VAL A 214 -1.47 -8.23 16.80
C VAL A 214 -1.89 -7.29 17.93
N THR A 215 -1.12 -6.23 18.17
CA THR A 215 -1.27 -5.38 19.35
C THR A 215 -1.17 -3.91 18.97
N VAL A 216 -1.95 -3.08 19.65
CA VAL A 216 -1.86 -1.61 19.61
C VAL A 216 -1.33 -1.11 20.95
N TRP A 217 -0.41 -0.16 20.92
CA TRP A 217 0.00 0.63 22.08
C TRP A 217 -0.43 2.07 21.86
N PHE A 218 -1.46 2.48 22.59
CA PHE A 218 -1.96 3.86 22.55
C PHE A 218 -1.03 4.81 23.30
N ASN A 219 -0.66 5.91 22.66
CA ASN A 219 0.16 6.95 23.25
C ASN A 219 -0.69 7.80 24.20
N ASN A 220 -0.29 7.89 25.47
CA ASN A 220 -1.03 8.67 26.45
C ASN A 220 -0.60 10.16 26.52
N GLY A 221 0.34 10.59 25.67
CA GLY A 221 0.85 11.96 25.63
C GLY A 221 1.81 12.33 26.76
N ASP A 222 2.20 11.36 27.62
CA ASP A 222 3.08 11.56 28.77
C ASP A 222 4.25 10.57 28.80
N SER A 223 4.65 10.06 27.63
CA SER A 223 5.66 9.01 27.44
C SER A 223 5.26 7.65 28.04
N THR A 224 3.99 7.44 28.35
CA THR A 224 3.44 6.14 28.74
C THR A 224 2.53 5.59 27.65
N TRP A 225 2.37 4.27 27.63
CA TRP A 225 1.62 3.54 26.61
C TRP A 225 0.53 2.67 27.24
N SER A 226 -0.64 2.65 26.62
CA SER A 226 -1.74 1.74 27.00
C SER A 226 -1.82 0.60 26.00
N GLU A 227 -1.41 -0.60 26.42
CA GLU A 227 -1.40 -1.78 25.55
C GLU A 227 -2.82 -2.34 25.37
N TYR A 228 -3.16 -2.66 24.12
CA TYR A 228 -4.39 -3.34 23.75
C TYR A 228 -4.10 -4.50 22.79
N LEU A 229 -4.38 -5.73 23.21
CA LEU A 229 -4.27 -6.92 22.39
C LEU A 229 -5.48 -7.02 21.44
N VAL A 230 -5.24 -6.77 20.15
CA VAL A 230 -6.27 -6.84 19.09
C VAL A 230 -6.60 -8.30 18.78
N ASP A 231 -5.57 -9.15 18.58
CA ASP A 231 -5.73 -10.59 18.36
C ASP A 231 -4.49 -11.33 18.93
N GLY A 232 -4.71 -12.29 19.84
CA GLY A 232 -3.65 -13.12 20.45
C GLY A 232 -3.58 -14.53 19.86
N ASN A 233 -4.21 -14.78 18.72
CA ASN A 233 -4.27 -16.10 18.10
C ASN A 233 -4.08 -16.04 16.57
N PHE A 234 -3.50 -14.98 16.07
CA PHE A 234 -3.16 -14.88 14.65
C PHE A 234 -1.79 -15.51 14.39
N TYR A 235 -1.78 -16.85 14.39
CA TYR A 235 -0.57 -17.67 14.43
C TYR A 235 0.45 -17.28 13.35
N GLY A 236 1.60 -16.78 13.82
CA GLY A 236 2.68 -16.32 12.97
C GLY A 236 2.43 -14.94 12.36
N ALA A 237 1.78 -14.04 13.11
CA ALA A 237 1.64 -12.64 12.70
C ALA A 237 3.01 -12.08 12.31
N HIS A 238 3.11 -11.48 11.10
CA HIS A 238 4.41 -11.18 10.49
C HIS A 238 4.54 -9.71 10.11
N MET A 239 3.70 -9.20 9.24
CA MET A 239 3.74 -7.81 8.80
C MET A 239 2.37 -7.15 9.02
N VAL A 240 2.37 -5.94 9.55
CA VAL A 240 1.19 -5.08 9.67
C VAL A 240 1.26 -3.92 8.70
N HIS A 241 0.10 -3.48 8.24
CA HIS A 241 -0.09 -2.23 7.53
C HIS A 241 -1.37 -1.56 8.06
N VAL A 242 -1.41 -0.23 8.06
CA VAL A 242 -2.54 0.51 8.63
C VAL A 242 -3.07 1.52 7.63
N CYS A 243 -4.37 1.46 7.36
CA CYS A 243 -5.10 2.41 6.52
C CYS A 243 -6.60 2.30 6.77
N ASP A 244 -7.38 3.26 6.29
CA ASP A 244 -8.85 3.22 6.27
C ASP A 244 -9.31 2.32 5.11
N VAL A 245 -9.60 1.04 5.41
CA VAL A 245 -9.90 0.00 4.38
C VAL A 245 -11.32 0.11 3.87
N ASP A 246 -12.28 0.51 4.71
CA ASP A 246 -13.70 0.57 4.34
C ASP A 246 -14.24 2.00 4.15
N ALA A 247 -13.33 2.98 4.15
CA ALA A 247 -13.60 4.39 3.93
C ALA A 247 -14.61 4.98 4.96
N ASP A 248 -14.57 4.50 6.21
CA ASP A 248 -15.42 5.01 7.28
C ASP A 248 -14.76 6.17 8.07
N GLY A 249 -13.49 6.44 7.82
CA GLY A 249 -12.69 7.52 8.37
C GLY A 249 -11.81 7.11 9.55
N ASP A 250 -11.88 5.86 9.99
CA ASP A 250 -11.06 5.29 11.06
C ASP A 250 -9.96 4.39 10.45
N ASN A 251 -8.74 4.46 10.97
CA ASN A 251 -7.65 3.61 10.51
C ASN A 251 -7.84 2.16 10.98
N ASP A 252 -7.76 1.21 10.05
CA ASP A 252 -7.86 -0.23 10.27
C ASP A 252 -6.49 -0.90 10.28
N ILE A 253 -6.41 -2.14 10.78
CA ILE A 253 -5.19 -2.93 10.81
C ILE A 253 -5.28 -4.07 9.80
N LEU A 254 -4.33 -4.14 8.87
CA LEU A 254 -4.06 -5.30 8.02
C LEU A 254 -2.89 -6.10 8.60
N CYS A 255 -2.95 -7.43 8.51
CA CYS A 255 -1.81 -8.26 8.89
C CYS A 255 -1.72 -9.52 8.04
N ALA A 256 -0.46 -9.84 7.64
CA ALA A 256 -0.10 -11.11 7.05
C ALA A 256 0.39 -12.07 8.14
N ALA A 257 0.04 -13.36 8.06
CA ALA A 257 0.45 -14.36 9.03
C ALA A 257 1.03 -15.62 8.38
N TYR A 258 2.28 -15.89 8.70
CA TYR A 258 3.10 -16.96 8.14
C TYR A 258 2.59 -18.36 8.46
N ILE A 259 2.22 -18.63 9.73
CA ILE A 259 1.86 -20.00 10.17
C ILE A 259 0.43 -20.35 9.84
N VAL A 260 -0.51 -19.42 9.99
CA VAL A 260 -1.93 -19.66 9.70
C VAL A 260 -2.25 -19.50 8.21
N ASN A 261 -1.27 -19.09 7.38
CA ASN A 261 -1.44 -18.92 5.94
C ASN A 261 -2.53 -17.92 5.56
N SER A 262 -2.61 -16.81 6.24
CA SER A 262 -3.75 -15.92 6.13
C SER A 262 -3.34 -14.46 6.04
N ILE A 263 -4.12 -13.70 5.29
CA ILE A 263 -4.18 -12.25 5.34
C ILE A 263 -5.54 -11.88 5.92
N ALA A 264 -5.55 -11.01 6.91
CA ALA A 264 -6.75 -10.54 7.56
C ALA A 264 -6.66 -9.05 7.87
N TRP A 265 -7.81 -8.43 8.07
CA TRP A 265 -7.91 -7.08 8.56
C TRP A 265 -8.84 -7.01 9.75
N TRP A 266 -8.58 -6.04 10.62
CA TRP A 266 -9.40 -5.74 11.79
C TRP A 266 -9.96 -4.35 11.61
N ARG A 267 -11.26 -4.29 11.31
CA ARG A 267 -11.98 -3.04 11.23
C ARG A 267 -12.00 -2.38 12.60
N ASN A 268 -11.64 -1.11 12.61
CA ASN A 268 -11.71 -0.26 13.77
C ASN A 268 -13.16 0.21 13.97
N ASP A 269 -13.87 -0.36 14.93
CA ASP A 269 -15.24 0.05 15.25
C ASP A 269 -15.28 1.12 16.37
N GLY A 270 -14.13 1.76 16.66
CA GLY A 270 -13.92 2.76 17.71
C GLY A 270 -13.74 2.15 19.11
N ASP A 271 -13.18 2.95 20.04
CA ASP A 271 -13.06 2.65 21.47
C ASP A 271 -12.51 1.25 21.80
N THR A 272 -11.47 0.75 21.11
CA THR A 272 -10.89 -0.59 21.30
C THR A 272 -11.80 -1.75 20.84
N MET A 273 -12.78 -1.50 20.01
CA MET A 273 -13.59 -2.56 19.38
C MET A 273 -13.05 -2.85 17.99
N TRP A 274 -12.65 -4.10 17.77
CA TRP A 274 -12.06 -4.55 16.50
C TRP A 274 -12.86 -5.72 15.95
N THR A 275 -13.26 -5.61 14.69
CA THR A 275 -13.98 -6.68 13.99
C THR A 275 -13.07 -7.34 12.97
N LYS A 276 -12.61 -8.56 13.24
CA LYS A 276 -11.75 -9.32 12.33
C LYS A 276 -12.52 -9.82 11.11
N GLN A 277 -11.96 -9.59 9.94
CA GLN A 277 -12.36 -10.19 8.68
C GLN A 277 -11.15 -10.86 8.00
N VAL A 278 -11.35 -12.08 7.51
CA VAL A 278 -10.32 -12.80 6.75
C VAL A 278 -10.44 -12.41 5.29
N ILE A 279 -9.34 -11.93 4.72
CA ILE A 279 -9.24 -11.61 3.29
C ILE A 279 -8.93 -12.89 2.51
N ASP A 280 -7.91 -13.64 2.95
CA ASP A 280 -7.52 -14.93 2.37
C ASP A 280 -6.97 -15.86 3.45
N ASP A 281 -7.45 -17.12 3.50
CA ASP A 281 -6.97 -18.18 4.40
C ASP A 281 -6.16 -19.26 3.65
N THR A 282 -5.76 -18.96 2.40
CA THR A 282 -4.98 -19.81 1.50
C THR A 282 -3.72 -19.14 0.96
N CYS A 283 -3.33 -18.00 1.53
CA CYS A 283 -2.07 -17.33 1.23
C CYS A 283 -0.94 -18.03 2.00
N TYR A 284 -0.41 -19.14 1.45
CA TYR A 284 0.52 -20.02 2.15
C TYR A 284 1.82 -19.31 2.53
N ASN A 285 2.16 -19.32 3.84
CA ASN A 285 3.27 -18.56 4.40
C ASN A 285 3.19 -17.08 4.01
N ALA A 286 2.07 -16.42 4.34
CA ALA A 286 1.91 -15.00 4.06
C ALA A 286 2.96 -14.18 4.84
N LEU A 287 3.72 -13.34 4.13
CA LEU A 287 4.80 -12.54 4.70
C LEU A 287 4.51 -11.05 4.63
N GLY A 288 4.18 -10.54 3.46
CA GLY A 288 3.93 -9.13 3.21
C GLY A 288 2.45 -8.81 3.05
N VAL A 289 2.07 -7.62 3.46
CA VAL A 289 0.75 -7.01 3.21
C VAL A 289 0.94 -5.51 2.97
N TYR A 290 0.22 -4.97 2.00
CA TYR A 290 0.19 -3.54 1.67
C TYR A 290 -1.20 -3.16 1.18
N ALA A 291 -1.54 -1.89 1.20
CA ALA A 291 -2.84 -1.40 0.76
C ALA A 291 -2.71 -0.16 -0.11
N ALA A 292 -3.43 -0.15 -1.22
CA ALA A 292 -3.56 0.99 -2.15
C ALA A 292 -4.80 0.79 -3.03
N ASP A 293 -5.27 1.84 -3.67
CA ASP A 293 -6.26 1.76 -4.75
C ASP A 293 -5.54 1.31 -6.03
N ILE A 294 -5.58 -0.01 -6.30
CA ILE A 294 -4.80 -0.64 -7.38
C ILE A 294 -5.51 -0.53 -8.73
N ASP A 295 -6.85 -0.51 -8.74
CA ASP A 295 -7.61 -0.46 -10.00
C ASP A 295 -8.26 0.89 -10.27
N GLY A 296 -7.91 1.93 -9.49
CA GLY A 296 -8.33 3.30 -9.68
C GLY A 296 -9.82 3.53 -9.43
N ASP A 297 -10.45 2.65 -8.65
CA ASP A 297 -11.90 2.73 -8.38
C ASP A 297 -12.24 3.49 -7.08
N ASN A 298 -11.24 4.02 -6.40
CA ASN A 298 -11.22 4.74 -5.12
C ASN A 298 -11.60 3.90 -3.90
N ASP A 299 -11.54 2.58 -4.00
CA ASP A 299 -11.66 1.68 -2.88
C ASP A 299 -10.26 1.13 -2.55
N ILE A 300 -9.93 1.01 -1.28
CA ILE A 300 -8.61 0.49 -0.89
C ILE A 300 -8.56 -1.01 -1.10
N ASP A 301 -7.68 -1.45 -1.98
CA ASP A 301 -7.35 -2.84 -2.26
C ASP A 301 -6.22 -3.33 -1.35
N VAL A 302 -5.99 -4.64 -1.33
CA VAL A 302 -4.92 -5.25 -0.55
C VAL A 302 -3.98 -6.04 -1.46
N LEU A 303 -2.68 -5.82 -1.28
CA LEU A 303 -1.62 -6.65 -1.83
C LEU A 303 -1.13 -7.64 -0.78
N GLY A 304 -0.73 -8.83 -1.20
CA GLY A 304 -0.19 -9.82 -0.30
C GLY A 304 0.83 -10.73 -0.97
N THR A 305 1.83 -11.19 -0.21
CA THR A 305 2.85 -12.09 -0.70
C THR A 305 2.79 -13.44 -0.03
N SER A 306 3.13 -14.48 -0.79
CA SER A 306 3.17 -15.86 -0.35
C SER A 306 4.53 -16.47 -0.65
N ASP A 307 5.31 -16.71 0.42
CA ASP A 307 6.62 -17.35 0.32
C ASP A 307 6.52 -18.79 -0.23
N GLN A 308 5.55 -19.58 0.25
CA GLN A 308 5.42 -20.96 -0.16
C GLN A 308 4.77 -21.14 -1.55
N SER A 309 3.95 -20.19 -2.00
CA SER A 309 3.34 -20.24 -3.34
C SER A 309 4.18 -19.52 -4.38
N ASP A 310 5.32 -18.91 -3.99
CA ASP A 310 6.15 -18.09 -4.85
C ASP A 310 5.32 -17.06 -5.64
N ALA A 311 4.47 -16.29 -4.93
CA ALA A 311 3.45 -15.48 -5.58
C ALA A 311 3.20 -14.14 -4.89
N VAL A 312 2.85 -13.15 -5.72
CA VAL A 312 2.28 -11.88 -5.30
C VAL A 312 0.81 -11.86 -5.71
N TYR A 313 -0.06 -11.48 -4.80
CA TYR A 313 -1.51 -11.41 -4.99
C TYR A 313 -2.04 -10.01 -4.80
N TRP A 314 -3.07 -9.70 -5.53
CA TRP A 314 -3.93 -8.54 -5.36
C TRP A 314 -5.34 -9.00 -4.99
N TYR A 315 -5.93 -8.37 -3.98
CA TYR A 315 -7.28 -8.61 -3.50
C TYR A 315 -8.12 -7.35 -3.72
N SER A 316 -8.92 -7.35 -4.78
CA SER A 316 -9.80 -6.22 -5.09
C SER A 316 -10.95 -6.13 -4.09
N ASN A 317 -11.17 -4.92 -3.59
CA ASN A 317 -12.23 -4.54 -2.69
C ASN A 317 -13.55 -4.35 -3.45
N SER A 318 -14.66 -4.88 -2.96
CA SER A 318 -15.98 -4.76 -3.62
C SER A 318 -16.76 -3.51 -3.23
N ASN A 319 -16.25 -2.70 -2.29
CA ASN A 319 -16.97 -1.58 -1.68
C ASN A 319 -18.41 -1.95 -1.23
N THR A 320 -18.54 -3.09 -0.58
CA THR A 320 -19.81 -3.57 -0.01
C THR A 320 -19.65 -3.82 1.48
N ASP A 321 -20.72 -3.73 2.26
CA ASP A 321 -20.72 -4.13 3.67
C ASP A 321 -21.51 -5.46 3.85
N PRO A 322 -20.85 -6.58 4.21
CA PRO A 322 -19.40 -6.72 4.35
C PRO A 322 -18.65 -6.66 3.02
N ILE A 323 -17.38 -6.25 3.06
CA ILE A 323 -16.48 -6.26 1.90
C ILE A 323 -16.32 -7.69 1.38
N ILE A 324 -16.40 -7.86 0.06
CA ILE A 324 -16.11 -9.11 -0.65
C ILE A 324 -14.80 -8.94 -1.39
N TRP A 325 -13.83 -9.74 -1.05
CA TRP A 325 -12.51 -9.72 -1.66
C TRP A 325 -12.42 -10.65 -2.87
N THR A 326 -11.86 -10.16 -3.96
CA THR A 326 -11.59 -10.97 -5.16
C THR A 326 -10.10 -11.06 -5.39
N ARG A 327 -9.53 -12.28 -5.25
CA ARG A 327 -8.10 -12.51 -5.43
C ARG A 327 -7.70 -12.61 -6.89
N TYR A 328 -6.67 -11.86 -7.27
CA TYR A 328 -5.95 -11.93 -8.54
C TYR A 328 -4.49 -12.27 -8.29
N THR A 329 -3.82 -12.82 -9.29
CA THR A 329 -2.39 -13.11 -9.22
C THR A 329 -1.65 -12.03 -10.00
N VAL A 330 -0.79 -11.29 -9.32
CA VAL A 330 0.13 -10.32 -9.93
C VAL A 330 1.33 -11.07 -10.49
N ALA A 331 1.99 -11.87 -9.64
CA ALA A 331 3.13 -12.69 -10.04
C ALA A 331 3.00 -14.13 -9.57
N SER A 332 3.58 -15.08 -10.33
CA SER A 332 3.70 -16.48 -9.97
C SER A 332 5.09 -16.99 -10.37
N ASN A 333 5.61 -17.97 -9.64
CA ASN A 333 7.00 -18.44 -9.72
C ASN A 333 8.03 -17.37 -9.30
N PHE A 334 7.63 -16.44 -8.46
CA PHE A 334 8.45 -15.38 -7.90
C PHE A 334 9.02 -15.85 -6.56
N GLY A 335 10.13 -16.60 -6.62
CA GLY A 335 10.64 -17.47 -5.56
C GLY A 335 10.94 -16.76 -4.23
N GLY A 336 10.12 -17.04 -3.21
CA GLY A 336 10.25 -16.39 -1.90
C GLY A 336 9.77 -14.94 -1.91
N ALA A 337 8.59 -14.67 -2.48
CA ALA A 337 8.01 -13.34 -2.55
C ALA A 337 7.91 -12.70 -1.15
N TRP A 338 8.54 -11.53 -0.98
CA TRP A 338 8.57 -10.75 0.25
C TRP A 338 9.28 -9.42 0.00
N PRO A 339 8.94 -8.30 0.66
CA PRO A 339 7.60 -7.76 0.88
C PRO A 339 6.92 -7.30 -0.41
N VAL A 340 5.87 -6.49 -0.29
CA VAL A 340 5.18 -5.86 -1.42
C VAL A 340 4.96 -4.38 -1.13
N HIS A 341 5.07 -3.55 -2.15
CA HIS A 341 4.80 -2.11 -2.13
C HIS A 341 4.02 -1.72 -3.37
N ALA A 342 3.38 -0.57 -3.37
CA ALA A 342 2.66 -0.03 -4.51
C ALA A 342 3.05 1.42 -4.76
N ALA A 343 3.33 1.77 -6.02
CA ALA A 343 3.64 3.13 -6.46
C ALA A 343 3.46 3.21 -7.98
N ASP A 344 3.25 4.40 -8.50
CA ASP A 344 3.39 4.70 -9.93
C ASP A 344 4.90 4.82 -10.22
N LEU A 345 5.47 3.82 -10.88
CA LEU A 345 6.92 3.74 -11.13
C LEU A 345 7.34 4.27 -12.50
N ASP A 346 6.40 4.38 -13.42
CA ASP A 346 6.68 4.82 -14.79
C ASP A 346 5.99 6.13 -15.20
N ASP A 347 5.33 6.79 -14.23
CA ASP A 347 4.67 8.10 -14.36
C ASP A 347 3.52 8.06 -15.39
N ASP A 348 2.76 6.96 -15.42
CA ASP A 348 1.60 6.77 -16.30
C ASP A 348 0.24 6.94 -15.58
N GLU A 349 0.26 7.31 -14.29
CA GLU A 349 -0.87 7.53 -13.38
C GLU A 349 -1.57 6.22 -12.92
N ASP A 350 -1.11 5.05 -13.33
CA ASP A 350 -1.56 3.75 -12.82
C ASP A 350 -0.66 3.30 -11.65
N ILE A 351 -1.23 2.57 -10.69
CA ILE A 351 -0.45 2.08 -9.55
C ILE A 351 0.16 0.71 -9.89
N ASP A 352 1.48 0.65 -9.86
CA ASP A 352 2.27 -0.54 -10.06
C ASP A 352 2.54 -1.28 -8.76
N VAL A 353 2.94 -2.55 -8.89
CA VAL A 353 3.32 -3.39 -7.76
C VAL A 353 4.82 -3.63 -7.77
N LEU A 354 5.50 -3.24 -6.70
CA LEU A 354 6.92 -3.52 -6.46
C LEU A 354 7.06 -4.67 -5.45
N SER A 355 7.89 -5.66 -5.75
CA SER A 355 8.18 -6.75 -4.80
C SER A 355 9.57 -7.32 -5.02
N CYS A 356 10.02 -8.10 -4.06
CA CYS A 356 11.27 -8.85 -4.20
C CYS A 356 11.10 -10.33 -3.94
N ALA A 357 11.98 -11.12 -4.54
CA ALA A 357 12.01 -12.58 -4.46
C ALA A 357 13.29 -13.05 -3.77
N THR A 358 13.21 -13.30 -2.45
CA THR A 358 14.38 -13.58 -1.60
C THR A 358 15.19 -14.81 -2.05
N TYR A 359 14.53 -15.84 -2.61
CA TYR A 359 15.21 -17.06 -3.09
C TYR A 359 15.65 -16.97 -4.55
N ALA A 360 15.02 -16.12 -5.34
CA ALA A 360 15.43 -15.85 -6.71
C ALA A 360 16.49 -14.72 -6.78
N ASP A 361 16.71 -13.98 -5.68
CA ASP A 361 17.61 -12.84 -5.62
C ASP A 361 17.17 -11.68 -6.54
N ASP A 362 15.86 -11.59 -6.86
CA ASP A 362 15.30 -10.65 -7.82
C ASP A 362 14.54 -9.51 -7.14
N ILE A 363 14.64 -8.30 -7.70
CA ILE A 363 13.73 -7.19 -7.49
C ILE A 363 13.00 -6.96 -8.79
N SER A 364 11.67 -7.01 -8.75
CA SER A 364 10.82 -6.74 -9.92
C SER A 364 9.71 -5.78 -9.57
N TRP A 365 9.32 -5.00 -10.56
CA TRP A 365 8.05 -4.31 -10.54
C TRP A 365 7.13 -4.88 -11.61
N PHE A 366 5.84 -4.80 -11.36
CA PHE A 366 4.80 -5.33 -12.21
C PHE A 366 3.97 -4.14 -12.66
N GLU A 367 4.21 -3.74 -13.93
CA GLU A 367 3.49 -2.66 -14.58
C GLU A 367 2.01 -3.04 -14.69
N SER A 368 1.17 -2.15 -14.21
CA SER A 368 -0.28 -2.24 -14.33
C SER A 368 -0.70 -1.84 -15.74
N ASP A 369 -1.52 -2.65 -16.41
CA ASP A 369 -2.15 -2.28 -17.68
C ASP A 369 -3.64 -2.03 -17.41
N LEU A 370 -3.97 -0.88 -16.81
CA LEU A 370 -5.35 -0.43 -16.61
C LEU A 370 -5.97 0.05 -17.93
N THR A 371 -5.65 -0.57 -19.07
CA THR A 371 -6.22 -0.22 -20.37
C THR A 371 -7.75 -0.31 -20.37
N GLY A 372 -8.38 0.72 -19.88
CA GLY A 372 -9.83 0.82 -19.79
C GLY A 372 -10.36 2.14 -19.26
N VAL A 373 -9.54 2.90 -18.55
CA VAL A 373 -9.84 4.31 -18.27
C VAL A 373 -9.29 5.12 -19.45
N ALA A 374 -10.05 5.15 -20.56
CA ALA A 374 -9.81 6.20 -21.54
C ALA A 374 -9.87 7.52 -20.76
N GLU A 375 -8.75 8.26 -20.77
CA GLU A 375 -8.69 9.63 -20.25
C GLU A 375 -9.99 10.35 -20.56
N GLU A 376 -10.86 10.50 -19.57
CA GLU A 376 -11.84 11.57 -19.62
C GLU A 376 -11.07 12.84 -19.33
N HIS A 377 -10.57 13.50 -20.36
CA HIS A 377 -10.24 14.91 -20.26
C HIS A 377 -11.34 15.57 -19.42
N GLU A 378 -10.97 16.12 -18.26
CA GLU A 378 -11.87 16.89 -17.40
C GLU A 378 -12.59 17.94 -18.24
N VAL A 379 -13.76 17.58 -18.71
CA VAL A 379 -14.79 18.55 -18.98
C VAL A 379 -15.45 18.78 -17.64
N HIS A 380 -15.14 19.88 -16.99
CA HIS A 380 -15.85 20.35 -15.82
C HIS A 380 -17.36 20.29 -16.07
N ALA A 381 -17.98 19.20 -15.67
CA ALA A 381 -19.41 19.03 -15.68
C ALA A 381 -19.89 18.84 -14.25
N GLU A 382 -20.46 19.90 -13.72
CA GLU A 382 -21.29 19.82 -12.51
C GLU A 382 -22.43 18.81 -12.72
N LYS A 383 -22.45 17.75 -11.87
CA LYS A 383 -23.56 16.82 -11.58
C LYS A 383 -23.86 15.69 -12.56
N GLY A 384 -23.48 14.48 -12.13
CA GLY A 384 -24.28 13.26 -12.19
C GLY A 384 -24.71 12.77 -13.58
N TYR A 385 -23.85 12.02 -14.30
CA TYR A 385 -24.28 11.27 -15.47
C TYR A 385 -24.89 9.93 -15.05
N VAL A 386 -26.10 9.63 -15.56
CA VAL A 386 -26.73 8.32 -15.41
C VAL A 386 -26.46 7.52 -16.68
N SER A 387 -25.80 6.37 -16.57
CA SER A 387 -25.67 5.42 -17.69
C SER A 387 -26.93 4.58 -17.79
N SER A 388 -27.50 4.42 -19.01
CA SER A 388 -28.61 3.54 -19.26
C SER A 388 -28.30 2.52 -20.35
N ILE A 389 -28.49 1.24 -20.04
CA ILE A 389 -28.48 0.17 -21.05
C ILE A 389 -29.89 0.01 -21.62
N VAL A 390 -30.03 0.11 -22.95
CA VAL A 390 -31.31 0.02 -23.63
C VAL A 390 -31.33 -1.19 -24.57
N GLN A 391 -32.27 -2.08 -24.31
CA GLN A 391 -32.59 -3.21 -25.22
C GLN A 391 -33.87 -2.87 -25.98
N GLY A 392 -33.81 -2.89 -27.32
CA GLY A 392 -34.93 -2.51 -28.15
C GLY A 392 -34.89 -1.03 -28.61
N PRO A 393 -36.01 -0.45 -29.05
CA PRO A 393 -36.06 0.94 -29.53
C PRO A 393 -35.71 1.93 -28.40
N LEU A 394 -34.88 2.93 -28.69
CA LEU A 394 -34.60 4.01 -27.76
C LEU A 394 -35.84 4.92 -27.64
N VAL A 395 -36.46 4.94 -26.46
CA VAL A 395 -37.61 5.78 -26.15
C VAL A 395 -37.21 6.78 -25.06
N LEU A 396 -37.18 8.07 -25.40
CA LEU A 396 -36.84 9.15 -24.48
C LEU A 396 -38.10 9.79 -23.88
N PRO A 397 -38.10 10.12 -22.58
CA PRO A 397 -39.30 10.72 -21.97
C PRO A 397 -39.42 12.20 -22.28
N GLY A 398 -40.61 12.60 -22.82
CA GLY A 398 -41.09 13.99 -22.84
C GLY A 398 -40.58 14.87 -23.98
N SER A 399 -41.01 16.12 -23.99
CA SER A 399 -40.95 17.11 -25.11
C SER A 399 -39.67 17.97 -25.10
N LYS A 400 -38.52 17.46 -24.68
CA LYS A 400 -37.27 18.20 -24.77
C LYS A 400 -36.51 17.85 -26.03
N GLY A 401 -35.81 18.81 -26.62
CA GLY A 401 -34.93 18.60 -27.77
C GLY A 401 -33.69 17.83 -27.35
N TYR A 402 -33.66 16.55 -27.67
CA TYR A 402 -32.49 15.67 -27.42
C TYR A 402 -31.69 15.52 -28.71
N THR A 403 -30.39 15.57 -28.63
CA THR A 403 -29.47 15.17 -29.70
C THR A 403 -28.65 13.97 -29.24
N LEU A 404 -28.47 12.97 -30.10
CA LEU A 404 -27.71 11.77 -29.81
C LEU A 404 -26.45 11.77 -30.66
N PHE A 405 -25.32 11.56 -30.02
CA PHE A 405 -24.02 11.46 -30.67
C PHE A 405 -23.42 10.06 -30.48
N ASP A 406 -22.71 9.55 -31.48
CA ASP A 406 -21.85 8.37 -31.33
C ASP A 406 -20.52 8.73 -30.68
N ILE A 407 -19.69 7.70 -30.36
CA ILE A 407 -18.38 7.87 -29.71
C ILE A 407 -17.39 8.74 -30.53
N SER A 408 -17.67 9.01 -31.80
CA SER A 408 -16.86 9.89 -32.64
C SER A 408 -17.37 11.35 -32.65
N GLY A 409 -18.41 11.66 -31.86
CA GLY A 409 -19.05 12.97 -31.82
C GLY A 409 -19.94 13.26 -33.00
N ARG A 410 -20.36 12.24 -33.76
CA ARG A 410 -21.28 12.38 -34.90
C ARG A 410 -22.72 12.22 -34.45
N GLU A 411 -23.59 13.17 -34.84
CA GLU A 411 -25.03 13.10 -34.59
C GLU A 411 -25.68 11.87 -35.25
N VAL A 412 -26.48 11.14 -34.46
CA VAL A 412 -27.17 9.90 -34.87
C VAL A 412 -28.68 10.08 -34.90
N ASP A 413 -29.34 9.63 -35.97
CA ASP A 413 -30.81 9.65 -36.07
C ASP A 413 -31.43 8.67 -35.06
N MET A 414 -32.08 9.20 -34.04
CA MET A 414 -32.70 8.44 -32.95
C MET A 414 -33.72 7.39 -33.40
N ARG A 415 -34.22 7.47 -34.64
CA ARG A 415 -35.17 6.50 -35.19
C ARG A 415 -34.51 5.20 -35.64
N HIS A 416 -33.19 5.25 -35.88
CA HIS A 416 -32.41 4.09 -36.37
C HIS A 416 -31.03 4.02 -35.67
N VAL A 417 -31.06 3.76 -34.37
CA VAL A 417 -29.83 3.64 -33.55
C VAL A 417 -29.37 2.18 -33.56
N PRO A 418 -28.23 1.83 -34.20
CA PRO A 418 -27.67 0.50 -34.12
C PRO A 418 -27.15 0.19 -32.70
N PRO A 419 -26.80 -1.06 -32.37
CA PRO A 419 -26.09 -1.36 -31.14
C PRO A 419 -24.79 -0.58 -31.06
N GLY A 420 -24.49 0.01 -29.90
CA GLY A 420 -23.33 0.86 -29.70
C GLY A 420 -23.42 1.74 -28.46
N ILE A 421 -22.42 2.55 -28.25
CA ILE A 421 -22.35 3.54 -27.17
C ILE A 421 -22.68 4.91 -27.75
N TYR A 422 -23.52 5.66 -27.05
CA TYR A 422 -24.02 6.96 -27.48
C TYR A 422 -24.06 7.94 -26.31
N PHE A 423 -23.99 9.23 -26.63
CA PHE A 423 -24.13 10.32 -25.67
C PHE A 423 -25.37 11.13 -25.99
N LEU A 424 -26.21 11.34 -24.98
CA LEU A 424 -27.43 12.14 -25.10
C LEU A 424 -27.15 13.56 -24.63
N GLU A 425 -27.43 14.52 -25.51
CA GLU A 425 -27.29 15.95 -25.23
C GLU A 425 -28.65 16.63 -25.07
N ILE A 426 -28.75 17.55 -24.10
CA ILE A 426 -29.89 18.45 -23.90
C ILE A 426 -29.35 19.87 -23.79
N ASP A 427 -29.87 20.78 -24.60
CA ASP A 427 -29.53 22.21 -24.57
C ASP A 427 -28.00 22.48 -24.66
N GLY A 428 -27.25 21.66 -25.42
CA GLY A 428 -25.82 21.80 -25.62
C GLY A 428 -24.96 21.19 -24.51
N HIS A 429 -25.57 20.40 -23.60
CA HIS A 429 -24.85 19.70 -22.53
C HIS A 429 -25.10 18.19 -22.60
N VAL A 430 -24.05 17.38 -22.57
CA VAL A 430 -24.19 15.92 -22.47
C VAL A 430 -24.77 15.59 -21.11
N VAL A 431 -25.90 14.90 -21.07
CA VAL A 431 -26.63 14.59 -19.83
C VAL A 431 -26.65 13.10 -19.51
N GLN A 432 -26.34 12.25 -20.49
CA GLN A 432 -26.40 10.79 -20.29
C GLN A 432 -25.58 10.01 -21.32
N LYS A 433 -24.91 8.97 -20.87
CA LYS A 433 -24.32 7.90 -21.71
C LYS A 433 -25.37 6.80 -21.91
N VAL A 434 -25.61 6.39 -23.14
CA VAL A 434 -26.61 5.35 -23.52
C VAL A 434 -25.86 4.22 -24.22
N VAL A 435 -25.96 3.01 -23.68
CA VAL A 435 -25.42 1.79 -24.31
C VAL A 435 -26.61 1.04 -24.92
N LYS A 436 -26.66 0.92 -26.25
CA LYS A 436 -27.64 0.11 -26.92
C LYS A 436 -27.08 -1.27 -27.21
N VAL A 437 -27.79 -2.28 -26.71
CA VAL A 437 -27.53 -3.69 -27.02
C VAL A 437 -28.56 -4.23 -27.99
N GLN A 438 -28.29 -5.38 -28.59
CA GLN A 438 -29.20 -6.01 -29.55
C GLN A 438 -30.55 -6.37 -28.95
#